data_31fce7bd6548e29453d755ae28e2f6bb
#
_entry.id   31fce7bd6548e29453d755ae28e2f6bb
#
_cell.length_a   1.000
_cell.length_b   1.000
_cell.length_c   1.000
_cell.angle_alpha   90.00
_cell.angle_beta   90.00
_cell.angle_gamma   90.00
#
_symmetry.space_group_name_H-M   'P 1'
#
loop_
_entity.id
_entity.type
_entity.pdbx_description
1 polymer ?
#
loop_
_entity_poly.entity_id
_entity_poly.type
_entity_poly.pdbx_seq_one_letter_code
_entity_poly.pdbx_strand_id
1 'polypeptide(L)'
;MYAVNNIGGKLVTAVKIVYASMTGNNEEIAGILEESFENLGCEVDNTEASQADASDYEDADICIVATYTDGEGEIPEEAQDFYDDLQEEDLTGKIYGVCGSGDRFYGEHFCATVDDFDRVFQNIGAVKGAESVKVDLAAEADDIKNLDAFAAQLVKKANGQ
;
A
#
# COMPACT_ATOMS: atom_id res chain seq x y z
N MET A 1 -14.64 14.26 1.48
CA MET A 1 -14.13 14.72 0.18
C MET A 1 -12.65 14.99 0.28
N TYR A 2 -11.91 14.67 -0.77
CA TYR A 2 -10.47 14.82 -0.77
C TYR A 2 -10.03 16.26 -0.85
N ALA A 3 -8.87 16.54 -0.25
CA ALA A 3 -8.13 17.72 -0.61
C ALA A 3 -7.62 17.51 -2.03
N VAL A 4 -8.12 18.24 -2.98
CA VAL A 4 -7.70 18.08 -4.36
C VAL A 4 -6.86 19.27 -4.77
N ASN A 5 -5.73 18.96 -5.37
CA ASN A 5 -4.87 19.95 -5.97
C ASN A 5 -5.18 20.03 -7.46
N ASN A 6 -5.34 21.24 -7.95
CA ASN A 6 -5.52 21.49 -9.37
C ASN A 6 -4.22 21.97 -9.98
N ILE A 7 -3.75 21.25 -10.98
CA ILE A 7 -2.59 21.66 -11.77
C ILE A 7 -3.05 21.76 -13.21
N GLY A 8 -3.08 22.98 -13.75
CA GLY A 8 -3.53 23.19 -15.11
C GLY A 8 -4.98 22.76 -15.35
N GLY A 9 -5.84 22.87 -14.33
CA GLY A 9 -7.24 22.49 -14.43
C GLY A 9 -7.51 21.00 -14.27
N LYS A 10 -6.48 20.18 -13.95
CA LYS A 10 -6.65 18.75 -13.70
C LYS A 10 -6.56 18.45 -12.23
N LEU A 11 -7.39 17.51 -11.77
CA LEU A 11 -7.34 17.00 -10.41
C LEU A 11 -6.12 16.09 -10.26
N VAL A 12 -5.38 16.26 -9.17
CA VAL A 12 -4.23 15.43 -8.85
C VAL A 12 -4.69 14.26 -7.98
N THR A 13 -4.30 13.05 -8.38
CA THR A 13 -4.60 11.84 -7.62
C THR A 13 -3.76 11.82 -6.33
N ALA A 14 -4.42 11.64 -5.21
CA ALA A 14 -3.77 11.58 -3.91
C ALA A 14 -3.53 10.12 -3.51
N VAL A 15 -2.29 9.80 -3.15
CA VAL A 15 -1.89 8.46 -2.73
C VAL A 15 -1.39 8.50 -1.29
N LYS A 16 -1.91 7.61 -0.45
CA LYS A 16 -1.42 7.43 0.91
C LYS A 16 -0.76 6.05 1.00
N ILE A 17 0.52 6.03 1.36
CA ILE A 17 1.27 4.79 1.59
C ILE A 17 1.55 4.68 3.09
N VAL A 18 1.21 3.51 3.66
CA VAL A 18 1.56 3.17 5.04
C VAL A 18 2.44 1.92 4.97
N TYR A 19 3.59 1.98 5.61
CA TYR A 19 4.52 0.85 5.60
C TYR A 19 4.93 0.43 7.00
N ALA A 20 5.23 -0.86 7.16
CA ALA A 20 5.84 -1.44 8.34
C ALA A 20 7.14 -2.12 7.92
N SER A 21 8.25 -1.75 8.54
CA SER A 21 9.56 -2.26 8.14
C SER A 21 10.47 -2.45 9.34
N MET A 22 10.96 -3.68 9.54
CA MET A 22 11.93 -3.98 10.58
C MET A 22 13.36 -3.83 10.06
N THR A 23 13.60 -4.36 8.85
CA THR A 23 14.95 -4.43 8.26
C THR A 23 15.19 -3.37 7.18
N GLY A 24 14.20 -2.53 6.90
CA GLY A 24 14.28 -1.52 5.85
C GLY A 24 13.76 -1.95 4.50
N ASN A 25 13.41 -3.22 4.30
CA ASN A 25 12.93 -3.72 3.00
C ASN A 25 11.62 -3.05 2.57
N ASN A 26 10.66 -2.93 3.47
CA ASN A 26 9.38 -2.31 3.13
C ASN A 26 9.45 -0.79 3.08
N GLU A 27 10.36 -0.19 3.84
CA GLU A 27 10.65 1.23 3.70
C GLU A 27 11.19 1.51 2.29
N GLU A 28 12.08 0.66 1.79
CA GLU A 28 12.60 0.77 0.43
C GLU A 28 11.48 0.57 -0.60
N ILE A 29 10.63 -0.45 -0.42
CA ILE A 29 9.48 -0.69 -1.29
C ILE A 29 8.56 0.54 -1.32
N ALA A 30 8.25 1.09 -0.15
CA ALA A 30 7.42 2.29 -0.05
C ALA A 30 8.05 3.47 -0.77
N GLY A 31 9.38 3.63 -0.67
CA GLY A 31 10.13 4.67 -1.39
C GLY A 31 10.09 4.50 -2.90
N ILE A 32 10.21 3.27 -3.37
CA ILE A 32 10.10 2.96 -4.81
C ILE A 32 8.70 3.33 -5.32
N LEU A 33 7.66 2.98 -4.56
CA LEU A 33 6.29 3.31 -4.92
C LEU A 33 6.05 4.82 -4.90
N GLU A 34 6.57 5.51 -3.90
CA GLU A 34 6.45 6.97 -3.83
C GLU A 34 6.99 7.62 -5.10
N GLU A 35 8.19 7.23 -5.50
CA GLU A 35 8.81 7.74 -6.73
C GLU A 35 7.98 7.37 -7.96
N SER A 36 7.51 6.14 -8.06
CA SER A 36 6.67 5.69 -9.18
C SER A 36 5.39 6.50 -9.29
N PHE A 37 4.70 6.72 -8.18
CA PHE A 37 3.46 7.51 -8.17
C PHE A 37 3.73 8.97 -8.50
N GLU A 38 4.80 9.54 -7.97
CA GLU A 38 5.17 10.93 -8.28
C GLU A 38 5.49 11.11 -9.76
N ASN A 39 6.17 10.14 -10.36
CA ASN A 39 6.46 10.14 -11.80
C ASN A 39 5.18 10.05 -12.64
N LEU A 40 4.11 9.50 -12.07
CA LEU A 40 2.79 9.42 -12.71
C LEU A 40 1.92 10.64 -12.42
N GLY A 41 2.47 11.65 -11.77
CA GLY A 41 1.76 12.91 -11.49
C GLY A 41 0.91 12.90 -10.22
N CYS A 42 1.10 11.92 -9.35
CA CYS A 42 0.35 11.82 -8.11
C CYS A 42 1.00 12.62 -6.98
N GLU A 43 0.20 13.03 -6.03
CA GLU A 43 0.67 13.57 -4.75
C GLU A 43 0.71 12.42 -3.76
N VAL A 44 1.85 12.21 -3.09
CA VAL A 44 2.06 11.03 -2.25
C VAL A 44 2.40 11.43 -0.82
N ASP A 45 1.73 10.79 0.14
CA ASP A 45 2.08 10.85 1.55
C ASP A 45 2.48 9.44 1.97
N ASN A 46 3.71 9.27 2.48
CA ASN A 46 4.32 8.01 2.81
C ASN A 46 4.71 8.01 4.29
N THR A 47 4.07 7.18 5.10
CA THR A 47 4.21 7.21 6.56
C THR A 47 4.38 5.80 7.13
N GLU A 48 5.24 5.67 8.14
CA GLU A 48 5.40 4.41 8.86
C GLU A 48 4.14 4.10 9.67
N ALA A 49 3.78 2.82 9.76
CA ALA A 49 2.55 2.35 10.39
C ALA A 49 2.40 2.83 11.85
N SER A 50 3.49 2.89 12.61
CA SER A 50 3.45 3.34 14.00
C SER A 50 3.09 4.83 14.15
N GLN A 51 3.20 5.60 13.08
CA GLN A 51 2.93 7.04 13.02
C GLN A 51 1.68 7.37 12.19
N ALA A 52 1.05 6.38 11.58
CA ALA A 52 -0.07 6.57 10.67
C ALA A 52 -1.40 6.32 11.38
N ASP A 53 -2.42 7.05 10.98
CA ASP A 53 -3.80 6.78 11.35
C ASP A 53 -4.53 6.15 10.16
N ALA A 54 -5.37 5.14 10.43
CA ALA A 54 -6.17 4.52 9.37
C ALA A 54 -7.11 5.53 8.71
N SER A 55 -7.57 6.53 9.47
CA SER A 55 -8.42 7.61 8.94
C SER A 55 -7.72 8.48 7.89
N ASP A 56 -6.39 8.43 7.81
CA ASP A 56 -5.64 9.17 6.79
C ASP A 56 -6.04 8.73 5.38
N TYR A 57 -6.51 7.51 5.22
CA TYR A 57 -6.99 7.01 3.92
C TYR A 57 -8.26 7.71 3.43
N GLU A 58 -9.00 8.34 4.33
CA GLU A 58 -10.22 9.06 3.92
C GLU A 58 -9.92 10.22 2.97
N ASP A 59 -8.70 10.78 3.06
CA ASP A 59 -8.28 11.91 2.21
C ASP A 59 -7.52 11.44 0.96
N ALA A 60 -7.41 10.14 0.75
CA ALA A 60 -6.66 9.57 -0.38
C ALA A 60 -7.60 8.97 -1.43
N ASP A 61 -7.16 8.99 -2.67
CA ASP A 61 -7.83 8.27 -3.77
C ASP A 61 -7.33 6.83 -3.85
N ILE A 62 -6.04 6.63 -3.57
CA ILE A 62 -5.37 5.34 -3.59
C ILE A 62 -4.78 5.06 -2.22
N CYS A 63 -5.14 3.92 -1.65
CA CYS A 63 -4.73 3.49 -0.32
C CYS A 63 -3.77 2.31 -0.44
N ILE A 64 -2.54 2.46 0.05
CA ILE A 64 -1.48 1.47 -0.09
C ILE A 64 -0.98 1.02 1.28
N VAL A 65 -0.73 -0.28 1.41
CA VAL A 65 0.03 -0.84 2.53
C VAL A 65 1.23 -1.60 1.98
N ALA A 66 2.40 -1.36 2.57
CA ALA A 66 3.61 -2.14 2.32
C ALA A 66 4.06 -2.72 3.66
N THR A 67 4.00 -4.04 3.80
CA THR A 67 4.21 -4.70 5.09
C THR A 67 5.07 -5.94 4.98
N TYR A 68 5.78 -6.28 6.06
CA TYR A 68 6.43 -7.59 6.18
C TYR A 68 5.54 -8.52 7.00
N THR A 69 5.86 -9.80 6.97
CA THR A 69 5.19 -10.82 7.77
C THR A 69 6.12 -11.24 8.90
N ASP A 70 5.66 -11.13 10.14
CA ASP A 70 6.44 -11.53 11.30
C ASP A 70 6.26 -13.03 11.55
N GLY A 71 7.38 -13.70 11.86
CA GLY A 71 7.36 -15.11 12.24
C GLY A 71 6.53 -16.00 11.33
N GLU A 72 5.54 -16.66 11.89
CA GLU A 72 4.68 -17.63 11.21
C GLU A 72 3.39 -17.01 10.67
N GLY A 73 3.47 -15.85 10.08
CA GLY A 73 2.33 -15.21 9.42
C GLY A 73 1.67 -14.13 10.26
N GLU A 74 2.37 -13.60 11.26
CA GLU A 74 1.80 -12.62 12.19
C GLU A 74 1.94 -11.19 11.67
N ILE A 75 0.94 -10.36 12.01
CA ILE A 75 0.99 -8.91 11.74
C ILE A 75 2.15 -8.32 12.58
N PRO A 76 3.02 -7.51 11.97
CA PRO A 76 4.08 -6.84 12.73
C PRO A 76 3.53 -6.04 13.91
N GLU A 77 4.22 -6.10 15.05
CA GLU A 77 3.77 -5.42 16.26
C GLU A 77 3.54 -3.93 16.04
N GLU A 78 4.44 -3.26 15.32
CA GLU A 78 4.31 -1.82 15.02
C GLU A 78 3.15 -1.48 14.11
N ALA A 79 2.58 -2.47 13.43
CA ALA A 79 1.43 -2.28 12.54
C ALA A 79 0.12 -2.78 13.16
N GLN A 80 0.16 -3.38 14.34
CA GLN A 80 -1.03 -4.01 14.93
C GLN A 80 -2.16 -3.02 15.17
N ASP A 81 -1.86 -1.89 15.78
CA ASP A 81 -2.88 -0.86 16.05
C ASP A 81 -3.47 -0.33 14.75
N PHE A 82 -2.62 -0.06 13.77
CA PHE A 82 -3.06 0.38 12.46
C PHE A 82 -3.98 -0.67 11.79
N TYR A 83 -3.60 -1.94 11.85
CA TYR A 83 -4.38 -3.04 11.30
C TYR A 83 -5.76 -3.13 11.95
N ASP A 84 -5.80 -3.02 13.28
CA ASP A 84 -7.06 -3.07 14.03
C ASP A 84 -7.95 -1.86 13.71
N ASP A 85 -7.37 -0.68 13.66
CA ASP A 85 -8.12 0.56 13.37
C ASP A 85 -8.64 0.58 11.94
N LEU A 86 -7.87 0.01 10.99
CA LEU A 86 -8.28 -0.06 9.58
C LEU A 86 -9.60 -0.82 9.43
N GLN A 87 -9.81 -1.86 10.22
CA GLN A 87 -11.01 -2.67 10.16
C GLN A 87 -12.28 -1.90 10.53
N GLU A 88 -12.13 -0.77 11.21
CA GLU A 88 -13.26 0.09 11.62
C GLU A 88 -13.55 1.20 10.61
N GLU A 89 -12.74 1.33 9.56
CA GLU A 89 -12.91 2.37 8.55
C GLU A 89 -13.92 1.96 7.49
N ASP A 90 -14.53 2.95 6.85
CA ASP A 90 -15.35 2.76 5.65
C ASP A 90 -14.61 3.41 4.48
N LEU A 91 -14.04 2.59 3.61
CA LEU A 91 -13.28 3.06 2.45
C LEU A 91 -14.01 2.73 1.15
N THR A 92 -15.33 2.69 1.20
CA THR A 92 -16.18 2.38 0.04
C THR A 92 -15.80 3.26 -1.15
N GLY A 93 -15.48 2.63 -2.26
CA GLY A 93 -15.13 3.31 -3.51
C GLY A 93 -13.68 3.77 -3.62
N LYS A 94 -12.89 3.69 -2.56
CA LYS A 94 -11.45 3.97 -2.65
C LYS A 94 -10.76 2.83 -3.39
N ILE A 95 -9.68 3.16 -4.07
CA ILE A 95 -8.83 2.16 -4.74
C ILE A 95 -7.72 1.76 -3.77
N TYR A 96 -7.41 0.47 -3.70
CA TYR A 96 -6.34 0.01 -2.81
C TYR A 96 -5.38 -0.94 -3.51
N GLY A 97 -4.19 -1.04 -2.96
CA GLY A 97 -3.21 -2.05 -3.32
C GLY A 97 -2.38 -2.42 -2.10
N VAL A 98 -1.94 -3.66 -2.04
CA VAL A 98 -1.11 -4.15 -0.95
C VAL A 98 0.14 -4.82 -1.53
N CYS A 99 1.27 -4.56 -0.91
CA CYS A 99 2.52 -5.19 -1.29
C CYS A 99 3.35 -5.42 -0.03
N GLY A 100 4.46 -6.09 -0.20
CA GLY A 100 5.36 -6.27 0.92
C GLY A 100 6.45 -7.27 0.65
N SER A 101 7.44 -7.28 1.56
CA SER A 101 8.50 -8.25 1.54
C SER A 101 8.26 -9.33 2.58
N GLY A 102 8.83 -10.49 2.34
CA GLY A 102 8.84 -11.60 3.26
C GLY A 102 10.06 -12.46 2.98
N ASP A 103 10.11 -13.64 3.60
CA ASP A 103 11.17 -14.59 3.38
C ASP A 103 10.54 -15.92 2.94
N ARG A 104 10.90 -16.38 1.76
CA ARG A 104 10.40 -17.65 1.20
C ARG A 104 10.74 -18.85 2.07
N PHE A 105 11.70 -18.69 2.98
CA PHE A 105 12.02 -19.72 3.96
C PHE A 105 10.79 -20.14 4.77
N TYR A 106 9.85 -19.24 5.01
CA TYR A 106 8.65 -19.52 5.78
C TYR A 106 7.53 -20.18 4.97
N GLY A 107 7.78 -20.52 3.70
CA GLY A 107 6.86 -21.31 2.88
C GLY A 107 5.48 -20.67 2.76
N GLU A 108 4.45 -21.36 3.26
CA GLU A 108 3.05 -20.90 3.18
C GLU A 108 2.80 -19.59 3.91
N HIS A 109 3.67 -19.19 4.83
CA HIS A 109 3.56 -17.91 5.54
C HIS A 109 4.24 -16.76 4.80
N PHE A 110 4.83 -17.03 3.64
CA PHE A 110 5.49 -16.00 2.84
C PHE A 110 4.53 -14.88 2.49
N CYS A 111 4.82 -13.67 2.98
CA CYS A 111 4.00 -12.48 2.76
C CYS A 111 2.52 -12.67 3.16
N ALA A 112 2.25 -13.48 4.19
CA ALA A 112 0.88 -13.73 4.65
C ALA A 112 0.14 -12.46 5.07
N THR A 113 0.84 -11.48 5.65
CA THR A 113 0.20 -10.23 6.08
C THR A 113 -0.25 -9.37 4.92
N VAL A 114 0.37 -9.52 3.74
CA VAL A 114 -0.11 -8.87 2.52
C VAL A 114 -1.54 -9.33 2.23
N ASP A 115 -1.78 -10.63 2.34
CA ASP A 115 -3.11 -11.21 2.13
C ASP A 115 -4.10 -10.78 3.22
N ASP A 116 -3.65 -10.63 4.46
CA ASP A 116 -4.49 -10.17 5.56
C ASP A 116 -4.98 -8.75 5.32
N PHE A 117 -4.10 -7.83 4.92
CA PHE A 117 -4.49 -6.46 4.60
C PHE A 117 -5.39 -6.41 3.35
N ASP A 118 -5.10 -7.23 2.35
CA ASP A 118 -5.95 -7.33 1.16
C ASP A 118 -7.39 -7.65 1.55
N ARG A 119 -7.56 -8.60 2.46
CA ARG A 119 -8.86 -9.03 2.97
C ARG A 119 -9.58 -7.91 3.72
N VAL A 120 -8.85 -7.17 4.55
CA VAL A 120 -9.41 -6.05 5.32
C VAL A 120 -9.92 -4.97 4.37
N PHE A 121 -9.13 -4.56 3.39
CA PHE A 121 -9.56 -3.54 2.42
C PHE A 121 -10.84 -3.96 1.70
N GLN A 122 -10.95 -5.22 1.29
CA GLN A 122 -12.16 -5.71 0.65
C GLN A 122 -13.36 -5.64 1.59
N ASN A 123 -13.17 -6.02 2.85
CA ASN A 123 -14.23 -6.03 3.84
C ASN A 123 -14.76 -4.63 4.18
N ILE A 124 -13.94 -3.61 4.02
CA ILE A 124 -14.35 -2.23 4.30
C ILE A 124 -14.73 -1.44 3.04
N GLY A 125 -14.96 -2.14 1.94
CA GLY A 125 -15.55 -1.57 0.73
C GLY A 125 -14.58 -1.00 -0.29
N ALA A 126 -13.28 -1.08 -0.06
CA ALA A 126 -12.31 -0.58 -1.03
C ALA A 126 -12.23 -1.51 -2.24
N VAL A 127 -11.87 -0.94 -3.38
CA VAL A 127 -11.79 -1.65 -4.67
C VAL A 127 -10.33 -1.97 -4.99
N LYS A 128 -10.06 -3.24 -5.22
CA LYS A 128 -8.70 -3.68 -5.57
C LYS A 128 -8.29 -3.12 -6.92
N GLY A 129 -7.22 -2.35 -6.95
CA GLY A 129 -6.76 -1.69 -8.17
C GLY A 129 -5.64 -2.41 -8.90
N ALA A 130 -4.95 -3.30 -8.21
CA ALA A 130 -3.86 -4.10 -8.79
C ALA A 130 -3.64 -5.35 -7.95
N GLU A 131 -3.11 -6.40 -8.56
CA GLU A 131 -2.72 -7.61 -7.83
C GLU A 131 -1.59 -7.27 -6.85
N SER A 132 -1.62 -7.92 -5.69
CA SER A 132 -0.59 -7.75 -4.66
C SER A 132 0.80 -8.12 -5.18
N VAL A 133 1.79 -7.35 -4.79
CA VAL A 133 3.19 -7.64 -5.13
C VAL A 133 3.91 -8.16 -3.89
N LYS A 134 4.45 -9.36 -4.00
CA LYS A 134 5.17 -10.03 -2.92
C LYS A 134 6.64 -10.14 -3.30
N VAL A 135 7.50 -9.62 -2.45
CA VAL A 135 8.94 -9.54 -2.69
C VAL A 135 9.67 -10.46 -1.70
N ASP A 136 10.62 -11.25 -2.20
CA ASP A 136 11.46 -12.10 -1.37
C ASP A 136 12.65 -11.28 -0.89
N LEU A 137 12.68 -10.95 0.39
CA LEU A 137 13.72 -10.13 1.03
C LEU A 137 13.80 -8.73 0.40
N ALA A 138 14.96 -8.30 -0.08
CA ALA A 138 15.12 -6.98 -0.69
C ALA A 138 14.66 -6.95 -2.14
N ALA A 139 14.11 -5.83 -2.58
CA ALA A 139 13.64 -5.67 -3.96
C ALA A 139 14.82 -5.68 -4.94
N GLU A 140 14.70 -6.50 -5.97
CA GLU A 140 15.65 -6.57 -7.08
C GLU A 140 15.05 -5.94 -8.33
N ALA A 141 15.78 -5.95 -9.45
CA ALA A 141 15.37 -5.27 -10.69
C ALA A 141 13.97 -5.70 -11.17
N ASP A 142 13.67 -7.00 -11.12
CA ASP A 142 12.36 -7.50 -11.54
C ASP A 142 11.25 -7.05 -10.60
N ASP A 143 11.55 -6.98 -9.31
CA ASP A 143 10.60 -6.50 -8.31
C ASP A 143 10.28 -5.03 -8.51
N ILE A 144 11.28 -4.23 -8.85
CA ILE A 144 11.10 -2.81 -9.14
C ILE A 144 10.17 -2.63 -10.35
N LYS A 145 10.35 -3.43 -11.40
CA LYS A 145 9.45 -3.42 -12.56
C LYS A 145 8.02 -3.78 -12.17
N ASN A 146 7.87 -4.78 -11.31
CA ASN A 146 6.56 -5.20 -10.82
C ASN A 146 5.90 -4.10 -9.98
N LEU A 147 6.67 -3.40 -9.16
CA LEU A 147 6.17 -2.29 -8.35
C LEU A 147 5.77 -1.10 -9.22
N ASP A 148 6.55 -0.80 -10.26
CA ASP A 148 6.21 0.25 -11.22
C ASP A 148 4.91 -0.07 -11.95
N ALA A 149 4.74 -1.33 -12.37
CA ALA A 149 3.51 -1.79 -13.03
C ALA A 149 2.32 -1.74 -12.06
N PHE A 150 2.53 -2.10 -10.81
CA PHE A 150 1.54 -2.03 -9.74
C PHE A 150 1.04 -0.58 -9.57
N ALA A 151 1.95 0.37 -9.48
CA ALA A 151 1.59 1.79 -9.35
C ALA A 151 0.81 2.28 -10.58
N ALA A 152 1.26 1.92 -11.77
CA ALA A 152 0.60 2.31 -13.02
C ALA A 152 -0.83 1.77 -13.10
N GLN A 153 -1.05 0.53 -12.70
CA GLN A 153 -2.37 -0.09 -12.68
C GLN A 153 -3.30 0.62 -11.70
N LEU A 154 -2.79 0.97 -10.53
CA LEU A 154 -3.57 1.67 -9.49
C LEU A 154 -4.00 3.05 -9.96
N VAL A 155 -3.11 3.81 -10.59
CA VAL A 155 -3.44 5.13 -11.13
C VAL A 155 -4.47 5.01 -12.24
N LYS A 156 -4.31 4.03 -13.10
CA LYS A 156 -5.24 3.76 -14.19
C LYS A 156 -6.64 3.47 -13.66
N LYS A 157 -6.72 2.62 -12.65
CA LYS A 157 -8.00 2.26 -12.00
C LYS A 157 -8.64 3.47 -11.34
N ALA A 158 -7.85 4.29 -10.63
CA ALA A 158 -8.34 5.48 -9.96
C ALA A 158 -8.87 6.51 -10.96
N ASN A 159 -8.32 6.54 -12.17
CA ASN A 159 -8.76 7.45 -13.25
C ASN A 159 -9.95 6.88 -14.05
N GLY A 160 -10.49 5.73 -13.67
CA GLY A 160 -11.64 5.14 -14.33
C GLY A 160 -11.31 4.36 -15.61
N GLN A 161 -10.08 3.93 -15.74
CA GLN A 161 -9.62 3.23 -16.94
C GLN A 161 -9.49 1.73 -16.79
#